data_ffe5d7652e495d7af981b659eac14e31
#
_entry.id   ffe5d7652e495d7af981b659eac14e31
#
_cell.length_a   1.000
_cell.length_b   1.000
_cell.length_c   1.000
_cell.angle_alpha   90.00
_cell.angle_beta   90.00
_cell.angle_gamma   90.00
#
_symmetry.space_group_name_H-M   'P 1'
#
loop_
_entity.id
_entity.type
_entity.pdbx_description
1 polymer ?
#
loop_
_entity_poly.entity_id
_entity_poly.type
_entity_poly.pdbx_seq_one_letter_code
_entity_poly.pdbx_strand_id
1 'polypeptide(L)'
;LNVKACQKLSEVDGEYFTVAKGKEHLSAMAIPMERVKKSFRWFYTYYIYTATYKELQDKGPVPLDNYLNKEEQMIWLQGNDDAFRGMNGIEMNDKLDKPEAKFGEWYNRSIYEINWEVIHHFASLQGDTACLQCLKELKDSVYKKHSSEKGDSMGDADIEEVCNMFDKACSTKYFSDLYKTNKEMMDALCEEKINIAEIFYHAIQFELTMPGRLLTSNAKVLKNDVVIWKIDGFRLLAGDYVLTAESRVINYWAFGITLFIMLFVLGVFIKLYRKRS
;
A
#
# COMPACT_ATOMS: atom_id res chain seq x y z
N LEU A 1 -9.61 -5.21 12.13
CA LEU A 1 -8.81 -5.87 13.17
C LEU A 1 -8.03 -4.80 13.94
N ASN A 2 -8.31 -4.62 15.22
CA ASN A 2 -7.49 -3.76 16.08
C ASN A 2 -6.48 -4.64 16.82
N VAL A 3 -5.30 -4.81 16.25
CA VAL A 3 -4.18 -5.44 16.94
C VAL A 3 -3.34 -4.35 17.59
N LYS A 4 -3.26 -4.33 18.91
CA LYS A 4 -2.41 -3.43 19.66
C LYS A 4 -1.21 -4.21 20.16
N ALA A 5 -0.10 -4.16 19.45
CA ALA A 5 1.17 -4.70 19.90
C ALA A 5 2.05 -3.55 20.37
N CYS A 6 2.47 -3.57 21.65
CA CYS A 6 3.43 -2.62 22.20
C CYS A 6 4.74 -3.35 22.41
N GLN A 7 5.78 -2.95 21.68
CA GLN A 7 7.12 -3.52 21.81
C GLN A 7 8.16 -2.43 22.02
N LYS A 8 9.21 -2.73 22.77
CA LYS A 8 10.33 -1.78 22.92
C LYS A 8 11.14 -1.77 21.64
N LEU A 9 11.55 -0.59 21.20
CA LEU A 9 12.37 -0.39 19.99
C LEU A 9 13.66 -1.23 19.97
N SER A 10 14.16 -1.62 21.16
CA SER A 10 15.37 -2.46 21.32
C SER A 10 15.14 -3.94 21.06
N GLU A 11 13.90 -4.37 20.93
CA GLU A 11 13.48 -5.77 20.80
C GLU A 11 12.89 -6.07 19.40
N VAL A 12 12.86 -5.07 18.52
CA VAL A 12 12.34 -5.19 17.17
C VAL A 12 13.39 -5.87 16.30
N ASP A 13 13.30 -7.17 16.19
CA ASP A 13 14.11 -7.99 15.28
C ASP A 13 13.26 -9.20 14.88
N GLY A 14 12.67 -9.17 13.66
CA GLY A 14 11.94 -10.30 13.11
C GLY A 14 10.43 -10.11 12.84
N GLU A 15 9.78 -11.21 12.51
CA GLU A 15 8.37 -11.28 12.12
C GLU A 15 7.46 -11.35 13.37
N TYR A 16 6.73 -10.27 13.66
CA TYR A 16 5.89 -10.18 14.86
C TYR A 16 4.39 -10.37 14.64
N PHE A 17 3.93 -10.52 13.42
CA PHE A 17 2.52 -10.66 13.11
C PHE A 17 2.21 -12.02 12.50
N THR A 18 1.42 -12.82 13.23
CA THR A 18 0.77 -14.00 12.66
C THR A 18 -0.62 -13.62 12.20
N VAL A 19 -0.92 -13.86 10.93
CA VAL A 19 -2.25 -13.67 10.37
C VAL A 19 -3.14 -14.84 10.78
N ALA A 20 -4.40 -14.56 11.10
CA ALA A 20 -5.37 -15.60 11.45
C ALA A 20 -5.55 -16.58 10.28
N LYS A 21 -5.71 -17.87 10.60
CA LYS A 21 -5.95 -18.92 9.62
C LYS A 21 -7.15 -18.57 8.73
N GLY A 22 -6.99 -18.67 7.42
CA GLY A 22 -7.99 -18.29 6.41
C GLY A 22 -7.92 -16.81 5.97
N LYS A 23 -6.93 -16.03 6.48
CA LYS A 23 -6.67 -14.64 6.06
C LYS A 23 -5.21 -14.45 5.61
N GLU A 24 -4.62 -15.50 5.07
CA GLU A 24 -3.21 -15.53 4.65
C GLU A 24 -2.90 -14.50 3.56
N HIS A 25 -3.89 -14.11 2.74
CA HIS A 25 -3.79 -13.04 1.76
C HIS A 25 -3.47 -11.67 2.40
N LEU A 26 -3.87 -11.44 3.66
CA LEU A 26 -3.52 -10.23 4.40
C LEU A 26 -2.09 -10.24 4.94
N SER A 27 -1.40 -11.39 4.92
CA SER A 27 -0.04 -11.53 5.44
C SER A 27 0.96 -10.65 4.70
N ALA A 28 0.79 -10.49 3.39
CA ALA A 28 1.65 -9.65 2.56
C ALA A 28 1.65 -8.17 2.99
N MET A 29 0.56 -7.70 3.62
CA MET A 29 0.44 -6.33 4.14
C MET A 29 0.87 -6.22 5.61
N ALA A 30 0.83 -7.32 6.36
CA ALA A 30 0.92 -7.30 7.81
C ALA A 30 2.35 -7.32 8.37
N ILE A 31 3.33 -7.74 7.56
CA ILE A 31 4.70 -8.00 8.05
C ILE A 31 5.70 -7.07 7.35
N PRO A 32 5.99 -5.89 7.92
CA PRO A 32 7.07 -5.06 7.41
C PRO A 32 8.43 -5.65 7.77
N MET A 33 9.41 -5.46 6.91
CA MET A 33 10.81 -5.66 7.26
C MET A 33 11.28 -4.45 8.07
N GLU A 34 11.38 -4.61 9.40
CA GLU A 34 11.76 -3.54 10.31
C GLU A 34 13.26 -3.50 10.61
N ARG A 35 13.79 -2.31 10.77
CA ARG A 35 15.18 -2.09 11.14
C ARG A 35 15.32 -0.84 12.00
N VAL A 36 16.05 -0.98 13.11
CA VAL A 36 16.44 0.13 13.96
C VAL A 36 17.95 0.29 13.93
N LYS A 37 18.43 1.45 13.52
CA LYS A 37 19.84 1.81 13.55
C LYS A 37 20.07 2.83 14.65
N LYS A 38 20.96 2.49 15.62
CA LYS A 38 21.41 3.39 16.66
C LYS A 38 22.79 3.92 16.30
N SER A 39 22.97 5.25 16.33
CA SER A 39 24.26 5.91 16.06
C SER A 39 24.61 6.83 17.23
N PHE A 40 25.65 6.45 17.96
CA PHE A 40 26.18 7.25 19.06
C PHE A 40 27.08 8.35 18.51
N ARG A 41 26.82 9.59 18.96
CA ARG A 41 27.73 10.73 18.83
C ARG A 41 27.87 11.39 20.20
N TRP A 42 29.02 11.94 20.51
CA TRP A 42 29.38 12.37 21.85
C TRP A 42 28.22 13.04 22.66
N PHE A 43 27.62 14.08 22.10
CA PHE A 43 26.52 14.79 22.78
C PHE A 43 25.13 14.24 22.50
N TYR A 44 24.97 13.41 21.48
CA TYR A 44 23.68 12.90 21.03
C TYR A 44 23.76 11.43 20.64
N THR A 45 22.68 10.72 20.87
CA THR A 45 22.44 9.40 20.28
C THR A 45 21.30 9.50 19.31
N TYR A 46 21.51 9.11 18.07
CA TYR A 46 20.52 9.12 17.01
C TYR A 46 19.90 7.73 16.87
N TYR A 47 18.61 7.70 16.61
CA TYR A 47 17.84 6.50 16.30
C TYR A 47 17.18 6.70 14.95
N ILE A 48 17.40 5.76 14.04
CA ILE A 48 16.80 5.75 12.71
C ILE A 48 15.97 4.47 12.64
N TYR A 49 14.67 4.64 12.51
CA TYR A 49 13.73 3.57 12.26
C TYR A 49 13.41 3.50 10.77
N THR A 50 13.37 2.28 10.24
CA THR A 50 12.94 2.00 8.86
C THR A 50 12.09 0.74 8.88
N ALA A 51 10.91 0.80 8.25
CA ALA A 51 10.08 -0.38 8.01
C ALA A 51 9.68 -0.41 6.54
N THR A 52 9.85 -1.57 5.89
CA THR A 52 9.53 -1.72 4.47
C THR A 52 8.39 -2.70 4.31
N TYR A 53 7.27 -2.22 3.82
CA TYR A 53 6.17 -3.03 3.33
C TYR A 53 6.45 -3.35 1.86
N LYS A 54 6.45 -4.64 1.53
CA LYS A 54 6.73 -5.09 0.18
C LYS A 54 5.56 -4.82 -0.76
N GLU A 55 5.90 -4.57 -2.01
CA GLU A 55 4.97 -4.50 -3.12
C GLU A 55 4.11 -5.76 -3.18
N LEU A 56 2.82 -5.61 -3.48
CA LEU A 56 1.93 -6.74 -3.70
C LEU A 56 2.41 -7.58 -4.88
N GLN A 57 2.55 -8.87 -4.65
CA GLN A 57 3.00 -9.82 -5.69
C GLN A 57 1.90 -10.04 -6.73
N ASP A 58 0.66 -10.15 -6.28
CA ASP A 58 -0.50 -10.23 -7.14
C ASP A 58 -1.19 -8.86 -7.24
N LYS A 59 -1.20 -8.31 -8.43
CA LYS A 59 -1.78 -6.99 -8.75
C LYS A 59 -3.06 -7.11 -9.57
N GLY A 60 -3.61 -8.33 -9.68
CA GLY A 60 -4.77 -8.61 -10.48
C GLY A 60 -4.46 -8.94 -11.94
N PRO A 61 -5.50 -9.28 -12.74
CA PRO A 61 -5.34 -9.81 -14.09
C PRO A 61 -4.86 -8.78 -15.11
N VAL A 62 -4.98 -7.48 -14.79
CA VAL A 62 -4.60 -6.38 -15.69
C VAL A 62 -3.41 -5.62 -15.13
N PRO A 63 -2.27 -5.53 -15.85
CA PRO A 63 -1.12 -4.76 -15.39
C PRO A 63 -1.46 -3.28 -15.20
N LEU A 64 -1.20 -2.74 -14.02
CA LEU A 64 -1.44 -1.33 -13.68
C LEU A 64 -0.63 -0.38 -14.58
N ASP A 65 0.57 -0.80 -15.00
CA ASP A 65 1.47 -0.03 -15.87
C ASP A 65 0.88 0.26 -17.25
N ASN A 66 -0.18 -0.47 -17.68
CA ASN A 66 -0.88 -0.19 -18.92
C ASN A 66 -1.76 1.08 -18.84
N TYR A 67 -2.09 1.54 -17.65
CA TYR A 67 -2.99 2.67 -17.40
C TYR A 67 -2.27 3.85 -16.76
N LEU A 68 -1.52 3.60 -15.68
CA LEU A 68 -0.79 4.63 -14.96
C LEU A 68 0.72 4.45 -15.15
N ASN A 69 1.39 5.53 -15.56
CA ASN A 69 2.84 5.55 -15.54
C ASN A 69 3.38 5.62 -14.08
N LYS A 70 4.68 5.43 -13.89
CA LYS A 70 5.28 5.40 -12.54
C LYS A 70 5.11 6.70 -11.75
N GLU A 71 5.12 7.86 -12.41
CA GLU A 71 4.88 9.14 -11.75
C GLU A 71 3.43 9.23 -11.24
N GLU A 72 2.46 8.87 -12.07
CA GLU A 72 1.04 8.83 -11.71
C GLU A 72 0.76 7.85 -10.56
N GLN A 73 1.38 6.66 -10.58
CA GLN A 73 1.30 5.70 -9.48
C GLN A 73 1.85 6.26 -8.17
N MET A 74 3.02 6.91 -8.20
CA MET A 74 3.62 7.52 -7.02
C MET A 74 2.78 8.66 -6.46
N ILE A 75 2.16 9.46 -7.32
CA ILE A 75 1.29 10.56 -6.91
C ILE A 75 -0.03 10.03 -6.34
N TRP A 76 -0.73 9.19 -7.10
CA TRP A 76 -2.09 8.75 -6.77
C TRP A 76 -2.12 7.69 -5.65
N LEU A 77 -1.25 6.68 -5.73
CA LEU A 77 -1.28 5.55 -4.81
C LEU A 77 -0.40 5.76 -3.57
N GLN A 78 0.79 6.34 -3.72
CA GLN A 78 1.70 6.52 -2.59
C GLN A 78 1.63 7.92 -1.96
N GLY A 79 1.01 8.91 -2.62
CA GLY A 79 0.83 10.26 -2.10
C GLY A 79 2.16 11.02 -2.01
N ASN A 80 2.87 11.18 -3.12
CA ASN A 80 4.12 11.93 -3.17
C ASN A 80 3.87 13.44 -3.06
N ASP A 81 4.13 14.04 -1.89
CA ASP A 81 3.92 15.47 -1.62
C ASP A 81 4.83 16.38 -2.44
N ASP A 82 6.03 15.93 -2.80
CA ASP A 82 6.96 16.73 -3.59
C ASP A 82 6.39 17.07 -4.96
N ALA A 83 5.51 16.21 -5.49
CA ALA A 83 4.80 16.43 -6.74
C ALA A 83 3.83 17.62 -6.71
N PHE A 84 3.42 18.06 -5.52
CA PHE A 84 2.46 19.16 -5.32
C PHE A 84 3.11 20.42 -4.76
N ARG A 85 4.43 20.45 -4.63
CA ARG A 85 5.14 21.60 -4.06
C ARG A 85 4.91 22.88 -4.88
N GLY A 86 4.40 23.90 -4.21
CA GLY A 86 4.09 25.21 -4.82
C GLY A 86 2.77 25.30 -5.54
N MET A 87 1.98 24.22 -5.59
CA MET A 87 0.64 24.21 -6.20
C MET A 87 -0.42 24.68 -5.21
N ASN A 88 -1.44 25.36 -5.71
CA ASN A 88 -2.67 25.64 -4.98
C ASN A 88 -3.64 24.44 -5.08
N GLY A 89 -4.79 24.51 -4.38
CA GLY A 89 -5.75 23.38 -4.34
C GLY A 89 -6.38 23.05 -5.70
N ILE A 90 -6.54 24.01 -6.59
CA ILE A 90 -7.08 23.80 -7.96
C ILE A 90 -6.07 23.03 -8.79
N GLU A 91 -4.81 23.50 -8.82
CA GLU A 91 -3.73 22.86 -9.58
C GLU A 91 -3.44 21.44 -9.07
N MET A 92 -3.59 21.19 -7.75
CA MET A 92 -3.47 19.87 -7.17
C MET A 92 -4.60 18.95 -7.65
N ASN A 93 -5.84 19.44 -7.67
CA ASN A 93 -6.99 18.68 -8.16
C ASN A 93 -6.84 18.32 -9.64
N ASP A 94 -6.51 19.29 -10.50
CA ASP A 94 -6.29 19.07 -11.93
C ASP A 94 -5.18 18.02 -12.19
N LYS A 95 -4.17 17.98 -11.31
CA LYS A 95 -3.09 16.99 -11.39
C LYS A 95 -3.54 15.59 -10.95
N LEU A 96 -4.54 15.48 -10.08
CA LEU A 96 -5.07 14.22 -9.58
C LEU A 96 -6.16 13.62 -10.47
N ASP A 97 -6.96 14.47 -11.16
CA ASP A 97 -8.11 14.03 -11.97
C ASP A 97 -7.75 12.97 -13.02
N LYS A 98 -6.62 13.16 -13.72
CA LYS A 98 -6.19 12.21 -14.75
C LYS A 98 -5.75 10.86 -14.20
N PRO A 99 -4.86 10.77 -13.18
CA PRO A 99 -4.54 9.52 -12.53
C PRO A 99 -5.75 8.82 -11.93
N GLU A 100 -6.71 9.57 -11.35
CA GLU A 100 -7.95 9.04 -10.80
C GLU A 100 -8.80 8.35 -11.87
N ALA A 101 -9.07 9.04 -12.97
CA ALA A 101 -9.82 8.48 -14.10
C ALA A 101 -9.17 7.21 -14.66
N LYS A 102 -7.85 7.24 -14.89
CA LYS A 102 -7.09 6.07 -15.37
C LYS A 102 -7.10 4.91 -14.37
N PHE A 103 -7.04 5.21 -13.08
CA PHE A 103 -7.15 4.20 -12.04
C PHE A 103 -8.54 3.57 -12.03
N GLY A 104 -9.60 4.35 -12.19
CA GLY A 104 -10.98 3.88 -12.35
C GLY A 104 -11.10 2.94 -13.56
N GLU A 105 -10.54 3.32 -14.71
CA GLU A 105 -10.53 2.47 -15.92
C GLU A 105 -9.78 1.14 -15.67
N TRP A 106 -8.62 1.19 -15.03
CA TRP A 106 -7.87 -0.01 -14.65
C TRP A 106 -8.66 -0.92 -13.71
N TYR A 107 -9.29 -0.35 -12.68
CA TYR A 107 -10.09 -1.09 -11.72
C TYR A 107 -11.28 -1.78 -12.38
N ASN A 108 -12.06 -1.02 -13.17
CA ASN A 108 -13.20 -1.52 -13.92
C ASN A 108 -12.81 -2.66 -14.88
N ARG A 109 -11.70 -2.49 -15.58
CA ARG A 109 -11.18 -3.54 -16.45
C ARG A 109 -10.76 -4.79 -15.68
N SER A 110 -10.14 -4.62 -14.53
CA SER A 110 -9.69 -5.73 -13.68
C SER A 110 -10.87 -6.56 -13.17
N ILE A 111 -11.94 -5.92 -12.69
CA ILE A 111 -13.16 -6.60 -12.23
C ILE A 111 -13.81 -7.36 -13.39
N TYR A 112 -13.92 -6.73 -14.56
CA TYR A 112 -14.46 -7.39 -15.74
C TYR A 112 -13.64 -8.64 -16.15
N GLU A 113 -12.31 -8.53 -16.13
CA GLU A 113 -11.42 -9.66 -16.46
C GLU A 113 -11.59 -10.81 -15.47
N ILE A 114 -11.74 -10.54 -14.19
CA ILE A 114 -12.00 -11.55 -13.15
C ILE A 114 -13.32 -12.27 -13.45
N ASN A 115 -14.40 -11.53 -13.69
CA ASN A 115 -15.70 -12.10 -14.02
C ASN A 115 -15.63 -12.95 -15.30
N TRP A 116 -14.97 -12.43 -16.33
CA TRP A 116 -14.78 -13.17 -17.60
C TRP A 116 -13.99 -14.46 -17.40
N GLU A 117 -12.91 -14.45 -16.61
CA GLU A 117 -12.11 -15.65 -16.31
C GLU A 117 -12.94 -16.72 -15.61
N VAL A 118 -13.78 -16.32 -14.65
CA VAL A 118 -14.67 -17.25 -13.93
C VAL A 118 -15.70 -17.85 -14.90
N ILE A 119 -16.36 -17.02 -15.69
CA ILE A 119 -17.33 -17.51 -16.72
C ILE A 119 -16.63 -18.46 -17.69
N HIS A 120 -15.44 -18.09 -18.19
CA HIS A 120 -14.67 -18.93 -19.10
C HIS A 120 -14.28 -20.27 -18.46
N HIS A 121 -13.89 -20.27 -17.19
CA HIS A 121 -13.55 -21.48 -16.45
C HIS A 121 -14.75 -22.46 -16.42
N PHE A 122 -15.91 -21.99 -15.97
CA PHE A 122 -17.11 -22.82 -15.85
C PHE A 122 -17.66 -23.25 -17.22
N ALA A 123 -17.64 -22.38 -18.23
CA ALA A 123 -18.03 -22.72 -19.60
C ALA A 123 -17.12 -23.80 -20.21
N SER A 124 -15.82 -23.75 -19.92
CA SER A 124 -14.86 -24.76 -20.39
C SER A 124 -15.09 -26.13 -19.76
N LEU A 125 -15.60 -26.21 -18.53
CA LEU A 125 -15.96 -27.47 -17.88
C LEU A 125 -17.19 -28.17 -18.56
N GLN A 126 -18.10 -27.36 -19.11
CA GLN A 126 -19.29 -27.91 -19.81
C GLN A 126 -19.00 -28.29 -21.26
N GLY A 127 -17.93 -27.79 -21.87
CA GLY A 127 -17.43 -28.24 -23.18
C GLY A 127 -18.19 -27.72 -24.40
N ASP A 128 -19.07 -26.72 -24.27
CA ASP A 128 -19.72 -26.07 -25.43
C ASP A 128 -18.72 -25.19 -26.18
N THR A 129 -18.17 -25.72 -27.25
CA THR A 129 -17.13 -25.07 -28.05
C THR A 129 -17.62 -23.80 -28.76
N ALA A 130 -18.89 -23.76 -29.18
CA ALA A 130 -19.44 -22.58 -29.86
C ALA A 130 -19.62 -21.41 -28.91
N CYS A 131 -20.15 -21.65 -27.70
CA CYS A 131 -20.28 -20.63 -26.66
C CYS A 131 -18.91 -20.14 -26.17
N LEU A 132 -17.93 -21.05 -26.01
CA LEU A 132 -16.55 -20.67 -25.61
C LEU A 132 -15.85 -19.81 -26.67
N GLN A 133 -16.07 -20.11 -27.96
CA GLN A 133 -15.50 -19.31 -29.02
C GLN A 133 -16.13 -17.91 -29.04
N CYS A 134 -17.46 -17.82 -28.96
CA CYS A 134 -18.17 -16.53 -28.86
C CYS A 134 -17.68 -15.70 -27.67
N LEU A 135 -17.53 -16.32 -26.48
CA LEU A 135 -17.04 -15.69 -25.27
C LEU A 135 -15.63 -15.07 -25.44
N LYS A 136 -14.74 -15.79 -26.16
CA LYS A 136 -13.38 -15.31 -26.44
C LYS A 136 -13.35 -14.19 -27.48
N GLU A 137 -14.06 -14.34 -28.56
CA GLU A 137 -14.06 -13.39 -29.68
C GLU A 137 -14.71 -12.07 -29.31
N LEU A 138 -15.75 -12.08 -28.48
CA LEU A 138 -16.50 -10.88 -28.10
C LEU A 138 -16.04 -10.22 -26.81
N LYS A 139 -15.04 -10.77 -26.13
CA LYS A 139 -14.54 -10.26 -24.84
C LYS A 139 -14.37 -8.75 -24.81
N ASP A 140 -13.54 -8.22 -25.70
CA ASP A 140 -13.21 -6.79 -25.70
C ASP A 140 -14.34 -5.91 -26.25
N SER A 141 -15.14 -6.43 -27.17
CA SER A 141 -16.28 -5.69 -27.72
C SER A 141 -17.42 -5.55 -26.71
N VAL A 142 -17.68 -6.59 -25.91
CA VAL A 142 -18.65 -6.54 -24.81
C VAL A 142 -18.21 -5.55 -23.76
N TYR A 143 -16.93 -5.59 -23.35
CA TYR A 143 -16.36 -4.61 -22.42
C TYR A 143 -16.55 -3.17 -22.92
N LYS A 144 -16.08 -2.87 -24.13
CA LYS A 144 -16.14 -1.53 -24.70
C LYS A 144 -17.56 -0.98 -24.82
N LYS A 145 -18.50 -1.82 -25.26
CA LYS A 145 -19.89 -1.43 -25.36
C LYS A 145 -20.47 -1.05 -23.99
N HIS A 146 -20.21 -1.88 -23.00
CA HIS A 146 -20.77 -1.68 -21.67
C HIS A 146 -20.13 -0.48 -20.94
N SER A 147 -18.81 -0.32 -21.02
CA SER A 147 -18.13 0.83 -20.41
C SER A 147 -18.58 2.17 -21.04
N SER A 148 -18.93 2.18 -22.34
CA SER A 148 -19.49 3.37 -22.97
C SER A 148 -20.94 3.68 -22.55
N GLU A 149 -21.72 2.68 -22.14
CA GLU A 149 -23.11 2.85 -21.71
C GLU A 149 -23.23 3.23 -20.24
N LYS A 150 -22.37 2.70 -19.37
CA LYS A 150 -22.43 2.89 -17.90
C LYS A 150 -21.42 3.91 -17.33
N GLY A 151 -20.40 4.31 -18.10
CA GLY A 151 -19.35 5.20 -17.61
C GLY A 151 -18.56 4.58 -16.43
N ASP A 152 -18.31 5.35 -15.38
CA ASP A 152 -17.47 4.94 -14.25
C ASP A 152 -18.08 3.85 -13.34
N SER A 153 -19.35 3.46 -13.54
CA SER A 153 -20.04 2.47 -12.69
C SER A 153 -19.80 1.00 -13.08
N MET A 154 -18.86 0.73 -13.98
CA MET A 154 -18.59 -0.65 -14.44
C MET A 154 -17.92 -1.53 -13.36
N GLY A 155 -17.26 -0.95 -12.39
CA GLY A 155 -16.69 -1.67 -11.24
C GLY A 155 -17.74 -2.34 -10.35
N ASP A 156 -19.02 -1.99 -10.53
CA ASP A 156 -20.15 -2.58 -9.79
C ASP A 156 -20.81 -3.76 -10.57
N ALA A 157 -20.35 -4.08 -11.79
CA ALA A 157 -20.92 -5.16 -12.56
C ALA A 157 -20.58 -6.52 -11.91
N ASP A 158 -21.62 -7.17 -11.37
CA ASP A 158 -21.50 -8.52 -10.86
C ASP A 158 -21.39 -9.56 -12.00
N ILE A 159 -21.05 -10.79 -11.63
CA ILE A 159 -20.87 -11.88 -12.61
C ILE A 159 -22.16 -12.20 -13.35
N GLU A 160 -23.34 -12.04 -12.70
CA GLU A 160 -24.65 -12.26 -13.34
C GLU A 160 -24.88 -11.27 -14.46
N GLU A 161 -24.54 -10.00 -14.24
CA GLU A 161 -24.65 -8.95 -15.25
C GLU A 161 -23.73 -9.24 -16.44
N VAL A 162 -22.48 -9.65 -16.19
CA VAL A 162 -21.53 -10.02 -17.25
C VAL A 162 -22.02 -11.24 -18.05
N CYS A 163 -22.61 -12.25 -17.40
CA CYS A 163 -23.25 -13.38 -18.09
C CYS A 163 -24.39 -12.92 -19.02
N ASN A 164 -25.24 -12.01 -18.52
CA ASN A 164 -26.34 -11.46 -19.32
C ASN A 164 -25.84 -10.62 -20.52
N MET A 165 -24.71 -9.93 -20.39
CA MET A 165 -24.08 -9.21 -21.50
C MET A 165 -23.63 -10.18 -22.60
N PHE A 166 -22.98 -11.29 -22.24
CA PHE A 166 -22.54 -12.29 -23.20
C PHE A 166 -23.72 -13.00 -23.84
N ASP A 167 -24.79 -13.28 -23.11
CA ASP A 167 -26.01 -13.85 -23.68
C ASP A 167 -26.61 -12.96 -24.78
N LYS A 168 -26.67 -11.65 -24.54
CA LYS A 168 -27.11 -10.67 -25.55
C LYS A 168 -26.17 -10.61 -26.75
N ALA A 169 -24.85 -10.63 -26.50
CA ALA A 169 -23.86 -10.53 -27.58
C ALA A 169 -23.78 -11.78 -28.43
N CYS A 170 -23.89 -12.98 -27.83
CA CYS A 170 -23.87 -14.27 -28.50
C CYS A 170 -25.27 -14.78 -28.96
N SER A 171 -26.34 -14.02 -28.70
CA SER A 171 -27.72 -14.38 -28.97
C SER A 171 -28.12 -15.76 -28.37
N THR A 172 -27.76 -15.99 -27.13
CA THR A 172 -27.99 -17.23 -26.39
C THR A 172 -28.55 -16.92 -24.99
N LYS A 173 -28.88 -17.93 -24.22
CA LYS A 173 -29.15 -17.90 -22.78
C LYS A 173 -28.18 -18.78 -21.98
N TYR A 174 -27.14 -19.26 -22.65
CA TYR A 174 -26.20 -20.23 -22.11
C TYR A 174 -25.49 -19.70 -20.84
N PHE A 175 -25.00 -18.47 -20.86
CA PHE A 175 -24.19 -17.95 -19.77
C PHE A 175 -25.02 -17.63 -18.52
N SER A 176 -26.22 -17.07 -18.67
CA SER A 176 -27.15 -16.88 -17.55
C SER A 176 -27.63 -18.16 -16.93
N ASP A 177 -27.86 -19.21 -17.73
CA ASP A 177 -28.26 -20.53 -17.24
C ASP A 177 -27.06 -21.25 -16.59
N LEU A 178 -25.85 -21.10 -17.13
CA LEU A 178 -24.58 -21.53 -16.51
C LEU A 178 -24.43 -20.95 -15.13
N TYR A 179 -24.60 -19.62 -14.99
CA TYR A 179 -24.52 -18.93 -13.71
C TYR A 179 -25.58 -19.42 -12.72
N LYS A 180 -26.87 -19.52 -13.14
CA LYS A 180 -27.93 -20.01 -12.25
C LYS A 180 -27.64 -21.40 -11.70
N THR A 181 -27.06 -22.28 -12.55
CA THR A 181 -26.75 -23.66 -12.18
C THR A 181 -25.55 -23.72 -11.20
N ASN A 182 -24.59 -22.81 -11.32
CA ASN A 182 -23.33 -22.84 -10.57
C ASN A 182 -23.14 -21.61 -9.66
N LYS A 183 -24.20 -20.91 -9.33
CA LYS A 183 -24.16 -19.61 -8.67
C LYS A 183 -23.20 -19.56 -7.49
N GLU A 184 -23.39 -20.41 -6.48
CA GLU A 184 -22.57 -20.42 -5.27
C GLU A 184 -21.07 -20.62 -5.54
N MET A 185 -20.73 -21.48 -6.51
CA MET A 185 -19.34 -21.76 -6.86
C MET A 185 -18.72 -20.62 -7.67
N MET A 186 -19.48 -20.01 -8.58
CA MET A 186 -19.02 -18.89 -9.38
C MET A 186 -18.83 -17.63 -8.52
N ASP A 187 -19.79 -17.35 -7.64
CA ASP A 187 -19.69 -16.24 -6.69
C ASP A 187 -18.48 -16.41 -5.75
N ALA A 188 -18.29 -17.60 -5.17
CA ALA A 188 -17.16 -17.89 -4.30
C ALA A 188 -15.80 -17.75 -5.02
N LEU A 189 -15.70 -18.21 -6.28
CA LEU A 189 -14.46 -18.06 -7.06
C LEU A 189 -14.21 -16.61 -7.47
N CYS A 190 -15.27 -15.85 -7.79
CA CYS A 190 -15.14 -14.41 -8.01
C CYS A 190 -14.66 -13.69 -6.74
N GLU A 191 -15.28 -14.00 -5.61
CA GLU A 191 -14.91 -13.42 -4.32
C GLU A 191 -13.46 -13.75 -3.95
N GLU A 192 -13.01 -14.99 -4.15
CA GLU A 192 -11.61 -15.39 -3.98
C GLU A 192 -10.66 -14.57 -4.85
N LYS A 193 -11.00 -14.36 -6.12
CA LYS A 193 -10.17 -13.57 -7.06
C LYS A 193 -10.24 -12.05 -6.77
N ILE A 194 -11.39 -11.55 -6.36
CA ILE A 194 -11.62 -10.15 -5.96
C ILE A 194 -11.02 -9.85 -4.58
N ASN A 195 -10.71 -10.86 -3.77
CA ASN A 195 -10.06 -10.69 -2.46
C ASN A 195 -8.73 -9.93 -2.50
N ILE A 196 -8.10 -9.81 -3.68
CA ILE A 196 -7.06 -8.81 -3.91
C ILE A 196 -7.62 -7.39 -3.70
N ALA A 197 -8.87 -7.14 -4.09
CA ALA A 197 -9.54 -5.87 -3.84
C ALA A 197 -9.94 -5.69 -2.36
N GLU A 198 -10.20 -6.75 -1.59
CA GLU A 198 -10.39 -6.63 -0.13
C GLU A 198 -9.15 -6.08 0.58
N ILE A 199 -7.95 -6.39 0.10
CA ILE A 199 -6.71 -5.80 0.60
C ILE A 199 -6.76 -4.28 0.46
N PHE A 200 -7.39 -3.72 -0.57
CA PHE A 200 -7.49 -2.29 -0.79
C PHE A 200 -8.36 -1.56 0.23
N TYR A 201 -9.38 -2.22 0.76
CA TYR A 201 -10.25 -1.65 1.79
C TYR A 201 -9.67 -1.74 3.20
N HIS A 202 -8.59 -2.51 3.40
CA HIS A 202 -7.95 -2.61 4.69
C HIS A 202 -6.79 -1.62 4.80
N ALA A 203 -6.89 -0.73 5.78
CA ALA A 203 -5.80 0.17 6.15
C ALA A 203 -5.20 -0.26 7.48
N ILE A 204 -3.89 -0.41 7.51
CA ILE A 204 -3.13 -0.59 8.73
C ILE A 204 -2.73 0.80 9.24
N GLN A 205 -3.11 1.14 10.46
CA GLN A 205 -2.58 2.31 11.14
C GLN A 205 -1.37 1.88 11.96
N PHE A 206 -0.20 2.35 11.57
CA PHE A 206 1.05 2.10 12.29
C PHE A 206 1.42 3.33 13.09
N GLU A 207 1.60 3.15 14.41
CA GLU A 207 1.94 4.21 15.36
C GLU A 207 3.32 3.93 15.97
N LEU A 208 4.23 4.91 15.88
CA LEU A 208 5.58 4.80 16.39
C LEU A 208 5.90 5.94 17.32
N THR A 209 6.35 5.61 18.53
CA THR A 209 6.95 6.57 19.47
C THR A 209 8.46 6.43 19.44
N MET A 210 9.15 7.48 19.03
CA MET A 210 10.60 7.50 18.97
C MET A 210 11.21 8.02 20.28
N PRO A 211 12.39 7.51 20.69
CA PRO A 211 13.07 8.01 21.88
C PRO A 211 13.61 9.43 21.66
N GLY A 212 13.38 10.31 22.63
CA GLY A 212 13.88 11.69 22.61
C GLY A 212 13.11 12.59 21.64
N ARG A 213 13.82 13.51 20.96
CA ARG A 213 13.20 14.47 20.04
C ARG A 213 13.18 13.93 18.63
N LEU A 214 12.00 13.87 18.01
CA LEU A 214 11.82 13.57 16.59
C LEU A 214 12.51 14.66 15.74
N LEU A 215 13.28 14.25 14.74
CA LEU A 215 13.98 15.14 13.80
C LEU A 215 13.27 15.17 12.46
N THR A 216 12.97 13.99 11.91
CA THR A 216 12.33 13.86 10.62
C THR A 216 11.52 12.57 10.55
N SER A 217 10.49 12.55 9.71
CA SER A 217 9.70 11.39 9.37
C SER A 217 9.03 11.61 8.02
N ASN A 218 8.75 10.53 7.29
CA ASN A 218 7.91 10.58 6.10
C ASN A 218 6.42 10.34 6.40
N ALA A 219 6.03 10.25 7.68
CA ALA A 219 4.62 10.18 8.06
C ALA A 219 3.90 11.52 7.80
N LYS A 220 2.63 11.43 7.39
CA LYS A 220 1.78 12.60 7.17
C LYS A 220 1.14 13.13 8.46
N VAL A 221 1.05 12.28 9.48
CA VAL A 221 0.38 12.62 10.74
C VAL A 221 1.35 12.47 11.90
N LEU A 222 1.47 13.55 12.68
CA LEU A 222 2.18 13.56 13.95
C LEU A 222 1.19 14.03 15.04
N LYS A 223 1.01 13.24 16.09
CA LYS A 223 0.12 13.55 17.19
C LYS A 223 0.80 13.22 18.52
N ASN A 224 1.03 14.23 19.36
CA ASN A 224 1.65 14.06 20.68
C ASN A 224 2.99 13.29 20.63
N ASP A 225 3.89 13.64 19.71
CA ASP A 225 5.16 12.95 19.43
C ASP A 225 5.05 11.50 18.94
N VAL A 226 3.83 11.02 18.65
CA VAL A 226 3.57 9.74 17.99
C VAL A 226 3.51 9.95 16.49
N VAL A 227 4.35 9.25 15.77
CA VAL A 227 4.39 9.24 14.31
C VAL A 227 3.39 8.21 13.81
N ILE A 228 2.47 8.62 12.93
CA ILE A 228 1.34 7.79 12.48
C ILE A 228 1.37 7.65 10.96
N TRP A 229 1.43 6.41 10.48
CA TRP A 229 1.26 6.07 9.08
C TRP A 229 -0.05 5.31 8.89
N LYS A 230 -0.72 5.58 7.78
CA LYS A 230 -1.83 4.77 7.26
C LYS A 230 -1.33 4.06 6.01
N ILE A 231 -1.37 2.74 6.04
CA ILE A 231 -0.87 1.88 4.97
C ILE A 231 -2.06 1.08 4.47
N ASP A 232 -2.41 1.29 3.22
CA ASP A 232 -3.47 0.57 2.51
C ASP A 232 -2.88 -0.23 1.34
N GLY A 233 -3.65 -1.14 0.78
CA GLY A 233 -3.23 -1.97 -0.33
C GLY A 233 -2.89 -1.17 -1.59
N PHE A 234 -3.54 -0.02 -1.80
CA PHE A 234 -3.26 0.83 -2.96
C PHE A 234 -1.82 1.34 -2.97
N ARG A 235 -1.27 1.69 -1.80
CA ARG A 235 0.13 2.12 -1.69
C ARG A 235 1.10 1.03 -2.13
N LEU A 236 0.76 -0.24 -1.90
CA LEU A 236 1.58 -1.39 -2.20
C LEU A 236 1.45 -1.87 -3.65
N LEU A 237 0.48 -1.37 -4.41
CA LEU A 237 0.38 -1.59 -5.86
C LEU A 237 1.50 -0.90 -6.64
N ALA A 238 1.92 0.28 -6.18
CA ALA A 238 2.90 1.10 -6.87
C ALA A 238 4.36 0.67 -6.62
N GLY A 239 4.59 -0.19 -5.62
CA GLY A 239 5.91 -0.65 -5.21
C GLY A 239 6.08 -0.75 -3.70
N ASP A 240 7.28 -1.04 -3.24
CA ASP A 240 7.63 -1.07 -1.82
C ASP A 240 7.29 0.27 -1.14
N TYR A 241 6.62 0.20 0.01
CA TYR A 241 6.32 1.39 0.81
C TYR A 241 7.19 1.43 2.06
N VAL A 242 8.03 2.45 2.16
CA VAL A 242 9.03 2.56 3.23
C VAL A 242 8.62 3.62 4.24
N LEU A 243 8.52 3.23 5.50
CA LEU A 243 8.35 4.12 6.65
C LEU A 243 9.71 4.52 7.18
N THR A 244 9.91 5.80 7.43
CA THR A 244 11.15 6.32 8.03
C THR A 244 10.87 7.31 9.14
N ALA A 245 11.60 7.19 10.24
CA ALA A 245 11.61 8.18 11.30
C ALA A 245 13.00 8.28 11.91
N GLU A 246 13.46 9.52 12.19
CA GLU A 246 14.72 9.79 12.85
C GLU A 246 14.49 10.62 14.09
N SER A 247 15.14 10.23 15.19
CA SER A 247 15.11 10.97 16.44
C SER A 247 16.49 11.06 17.08
N ARG A 248 16.61 11.94 18.05
CA ARG A 248 17.84 12.06 18.85
C ARG A 248 17.56 12.21 20.34
N VAL A 249 18.41 11.59 21.13
CA VAL A 249 18.46 11.71 22.59
C VAL A 249 19.72 12.48 23.00
N ILE A 250 19.60 13.39 23.96
CA ILE A 250 20.72 14.13 24.51
C ILE A 250 21.48 13.24 25.50
N ASN A 251 22.80 13.15 25.32
CA ASN A 251 23.71 12.46 26.25
C ASN A 251 24.17 13.42 27.34
N TYR A 252 23.36 13.69 28.36
CA TYR A 252 23.68 14.68 29.42
C TYR A 252 25.02 14.41 30.12
N TRP A 253 25.38 13.14 30.32
CA TRP A 253 26.66 12.77 30.92
C TRP A 253 27.87 13.28 30.11
N ALA A 254 27.75 13.36 28.76
CA ALA A 254 28.83 13.82 27.89
C ALA A 254 29.14 15.32 28.13
N PHE A 255 28.10 16.12 28.42
CA PHE A 255 28.29 17.53 28.78
C PHE A 255 29.05 17.65 30.12
N GLY A 256 28.74 16.81 31.11
CA GLY A 256 29.44 16.77 32.40
C GLY A 256 30.91 16.42 32.24
N ILE A 257 31.22 15.37 31.47
CA ILE A 257 32.62 14.98 31.20
C ILE A 257 33.36 16.10 30.44
N THR A 258 32.71 16.67 29.41
CA THR A 258 33.34 17.77 28.64
C THR A 258 33.62 18.97 29.50
N LEU A 259 32.68 19.37 30.38
CA LEU A 259 32.88 20.45 31.32
C LEU A 259 34.03 20.14 32.28
N PHE A 260 34.09 18.94 32.84
CA PHE A 260 35.17 18.51 33.73
C PHE A 260 36.53 18.61 33.04
N ILE A 261 36.66 18.14 31.80
CA ILE A 261 37.89 18.22 31.01
C ILE A 261 38.29 19.68 30.78
N MET A 262 37.33 20.56 30.44
CA MET A 262 37.59 21.98 30.23
C MET A 262 38.10 22.66 31.52
N LEU A 263 37.46 22.37 32.65
CA LEU A 263 37.88 22.91 33.94
C LEU A 263 39.27 22.40 34.37
N PHE A 264 39.54 21.12 34.10
CA PHE A 264 40.85 20.52 34.35
C PHE A 264 41.95 21.21 33.54
N VAL A 265 41.75 21.36 32.24
CA VAL A 265 42.69 22.04 31.33
C VAL A 265 42.92 23.50 31.77
N LEU A 266 41.85 24.21 32.11
CA LEU A 266 41.92 25.57 32.61
C LEU A 266 42.73 25.64 33.92
N GLY A 267 42.50 24.73 34.86
CA GLY A 267 43.26 24.65 36.12
C GLY A 267 44.75 24.40 35.89
N VAL A 268 45.08 23.47 34.98
CA VAL A 268 46.50 23.23 34.60
C VAL A 268 47.11 24.48 33.99
N PHE A 269 46.38 25.17 33.08
CA PHE A 269 46.87 26.38 32.44
C PHE A 269 47.14 27.50 33.44
N ILE A 270 46.24 27.76 34.40
CA ILE A 270 46.39 28.75 35.46
C ILE A 270 47.60 28.39 36.34
N LYS A 271 47.78 27.10 36.69
CA LYS A 271 48.94 26.66 37.49
C LYS A 271 50.25 26.88 36.76
N LEU A 272 50.32 26.59 35.47
CA LEU A 272 51.52 26.82 34.66
C LEU A 272 51.82 28.31 34.47
N TYR A 273 50.80 29.13 34.28
CA TYR A 273 50.95 30.60 34.19
C TYR A 273 51.51 31.21 35.47
N ARG A 274 50.93 30.84 36.64
CA ARG A 274 51.40 31.28 37.95
C ARG A 274 52.82 30.83 38.24
N LYS A 275 53.35 29.78 37.66
CA LYS A 275 54.71 29.29 37.83
C LYS A 275 55.76 30.07 36.99
N ARG A 276 55.26 30.77 35.94
CA ARG A 276 56.09 31.57 35.03
C ARG A 276 56.17 33.07 35.42
N SER A 277 55.21 33.51 36.22
CA SER A 277 55.18 34.84 36.87
C SER A 277 55.89 34.79 38.23
#